data_8e4dd62c3b26bd88f8572ccaa4e7bda2
#
_entry.id   8e4dd62c3b26bd88f8572ccaa4e7bda2
#
_cell.length_a   1.000
_cell.length_b   1.000
_cell.length_c   1.000
_cell.angle_alpha   90.00
_cell.angle_beta   90.00
_cell.angle_gamma   90.00
#
_symmetry.space_group_name_H-M   'P 1'
#
loop_
_entity.id
_entity.type
_entity.pdbx_description
1 polymer ?
#
loop_
_entity_poly.entity_id
_entity_poly.type
_entity_poly.pdbx_seq_one_letter_code
_entity_poly.pdbx_strand_id
1 'polypeptide(L)'
;MPGDDTATWSQGELDALRGEFGDAYTGRTVLVTGADGFMGSHLTEALVHLEANVIAFVRATSSGALNNIGHLRGRLRVVFADLTDKTSIDYLMRDLAKAPDKPYLFHLGAQAHVGESWHRPYETVMANTIGTLNLLQSVVDHGVELEKFDTAGTSEEYGNVHEAMADQHDFDELGGLILHERSPINPKSIYATAKVAADFFTMNYHDAYGVPGVVTRMFNNYGPRQNPRYVTGTIITQALTRPEIELGALEPLRDFCFTTDGVRGHLTVAAQGVPGDLYVYGQGKNISMADWCDLILTTGAAHGHWPADRHVVTNPDRLRPGVTDVLALRVGYEKLHRETGWAPKISWEEGVLRTIQWYAEQRERWLGRVDWQAGAKVVER
;
A
#
# COMPACT_ATOMS: atom_id res chain seq x y z
N MET A 1 -18.94 6.99 24.93
CA MET A 1 -18.24 6.84 23.65
C MET A 1 -16.85 6.34 23.98
N PRO A 2 -16.39 5.16 23.56
CA PRO A 2 -14.97 4.85 23.63
C PRO A 2 -14.25 5.87 22.75
N GLY A 3 -13.14 6.42 23.23
CA GLY A 3 -12.38 7.44 22.54
C GLY A 3 -11.97 6.99 21.14
N ASP A 4 -11.79 7.95 20.26
CA ASP A 4 -11.43 7.80 18.86
C ASP A 4 -9.93 7.41 18.73
N ASP A 5 -9.54 6.31 19.41
CA ASP A 5 -8.14 5.85 19.54
C ASP A 5 -7.61 5.08 18.32
N THR A 6 -8.23 5.29 17.16
CA THR A 6 -7.76 4.71 15.89
C THR A 6 -6.97 5.70 15.03
N ALA A 7 -6.79 6.92 15.51
CA ALA A 7 -6.12 7.98 14.75
C ALA A 7 -4.65 7.63 14.49
N THR A 8 -4.33 7.35 13.24
CA THR A 8 -2.94 7.19 12.78
C THR A 8 -2.27 8.54 12.53
N TRP A 9 -3.07 9.52 12.14
CA TRP A 9 -2.64 10.86 11.85
C TRP A 9 -2.55 11.70 13.14
N SER A 10 -1.42 12.34 13.37
CA SER A 10 -1.35 13.39 14.38
C SER A 10 -2.14 14.63 13.93
N GLN A 11 -2.60 15.45 14.88
CA GLN A 11 -3.32 16.68 14.53
C GLN A 11 -2.46 17.60 13.66
N GLY A 12 -1.16 17.68 13.93
CA GLY A 12 -0.23 18.48 13.11
C GLY A 12 -0.10 17.99 11.67
N GLU A 13 -0.11 16.66 11.45
CA GLU A 13 -0.12 16.09 10.10
C GLU A 13 -1.44 16.41 9.37
N LEU A 14 -2.58 16.30 10.06
CA LEU A 14 -3.88 16.63 9.50
C LEU A 14 -3.99 18.12 9.11
N ASP A 15 -3.48 19.01 9.96
CA ASP A 15 -3.46 20.45 9.66
C ASP A 15 -2.54 20.76 8.48
N ALA A 16 -1.40 20.07 8.38
CA ALA A 16 -0.49 20.18 7.25
C ALA A 16 -1.13 19.70 5.93
N LEU A 17 -1.92 18.62 5.97
CA LEU A 17 -2.66 18.12 4.79
C LEU A 17 -3.58 19.19 4.21
N ARG A 18 -4.28 19.98 5.03
CA ARG A 18 -5.15 21.07 4.56
C ARG A 18 -4.38 22.16 3.81
N GLY A 19 -3.20 22.52 4.31
CA GLY A 19 -2.34 23.49 3.64
C GLY A 19 -1.73 22.95 2.34
N GLU A 20 -1.45 21.65 2.29
CA GLU A 20 -0.80 21.00 1.14
C GLU A 20 -1.78 20.60 0.04
N PHE A 21 -3.02 20.16 0.40
CA PHE A 21 -3.97 19.53 -0.52
C PHE A 21 -5.39 20.10 -0.50
N GLY A 22 -5.67 21.09 0.35
CA GLY A 22 -7.04 21.64 0.49
C GLY A 22 -7.64 22.07 -0.85
N ASP A 23 -6.89 22.81 -1.66
CA ASP A 23 -7.34 23.30 -2.96
C ASP A 23 -7.65 22.17 -3.95
N ALA A 24 -6.95 21.03 -3.84
CA ALA A 24 -7.14 19.91 -4.76
C ALA A 24 -8.38 19.07 -4.42
N TYR A 25 -8.70 18.87 -3.13
CA TYR A 25 -9.67 17.86 -2.71
C TYR A 25 -10.92 18.39 -2.02
N THR A 26 -10.90 19.59 -1.42
CA THR A 26 -12.07 20.14 -0.73
C THR A 26 -13.29 20.22 -1.65
N GLY A 27 -14.39 19.58 -1.24
CA GLY A 27 -15.63 19.52 -2.00
C GLY A 27 -15.62 18.63 -3.24
N ARG A 28 -14.46 18.05 -3.61
CA ARG A 28 -14.31 17.19 -4.81
C ARG A 28 -14.85 15.79 -4.56
N THR A 29 -15.42 15.20 -5.58
CA THR A 29 -15.85 13.79 -5.56
C THR A 29 -14.62 12.89 -5.68
N VAL A 30 -14.47 11.96 -4.74
CA VAL A 30 -13.31 11.04 -4.71
C VAL A 30 -13.78 9.61 -4.49
N LEU A 31 -13.49 8.73 -5.43
CA LEU A 31 -13.70 7.28 -5.28
C LEU A 31 -12.41 6.61 -4.83
N VAL A 32 -12.48 5.84 -3.75
CA VAL A 32 -11.35 5.04 -3.24
C VAL A 32 -11.73 3.57 -3.27
N THR A 33 -11.07 2.76 -4.09
CA THR A 33 -11.20 1.29 -4.02
C THR A 33 -10.27 0.72 -2.96
N GLY A 34 -10.70 -0.34 -2.29
CA GLY A 34 -9.94 -0.86 -1.14
C GLY A 34 -9.96 0.07 0.08
N ALA A 35 -10.96 0.94 0.18
CA ALA A 35 -11.08 2.00 1.18
C ALA A 35 -11.02 1.52 2.64
N ASP A 36 -11.42 0.27 2.93
CA ASP A 36 -11.34 -0.33 4.27
C ASP A 36 -10.06 -1.16 4.49
N GLY A 37 -9.15 -1.17 3.50
CA GLY A 37 -7.83 -1.82 3.57
C GLY A 37 -6.81 -1.01 4.37
N PHE A 38 -5.57 -1.48 4.41
CA PHE A 38 -4.47 -0.80 5.11
C PHE A 38 -4.26 0.63 4.56
N MET A 39 -3.66 0.78 3.41
CA MET A 39 -3.39 2.11 2.81
C MET A 39 -4.68 2.87 2.48
N GLY A 40 -5.68 2.17 1.94
CA GLY A 40 -6.96 2.77 1.56
C GLY A 40 -7.69 3.42 2.73
N SER A 41 -7.61 2.87 3.94
CA SER A 41 -8.28 3.45 5.11
C SER A 41 -7.62 4.75 5.59
N HIS A 42 -6.29 4.85 5.52
CA HIS A 42 -5.58 6.08 5.84
C HIS A 42 -5.81 7.17 4.78
N LEU A 43 -5.84 6.80 3.51
CA LEU A 43 -6.18 7.70 2.41
C LEU A 43 -7.64 8.21 2.54
N THR A 44 -8.58 7.30 2.82
CA THR A 44 -9.99 7.65 3.04
C THR A 44 -10.14 8.63 4.21
N GLU A 45 -9.43 8.42 5.31
CA GLU A 45 -9.45 9.29 6.48
C GLU A 45 -8.88 10.68 6.16
N ALA A 46 -7.73 10.73 5.45
CA ALA A 46 -7.13 11.98 4.99
C ALA A 46 -8.08 12.77 4.07
N LEU A 47 -8.72 12.11 3.10
CA LEU A 47 -9.67 12.73 2.18
C LEU A 47 -10.93 13.25 2.89
N VAL A 48 -11.46 12.50 3.87
CA VAL A 48 -12.58 12.96 4.71
C VAL A 48 -12.17 14.17 5.55
N HIS A 49 -10.92 14.21 6.03
CA HIS A 49 -10.38 15.38 6.75
C HIS A 49 -10.22 16.59 5.83
N LEU A 50 -9.85 16.38 4.58
CA LEU A 50 -9.79 17.40 3.52
C LEU A 50 -11.16 17.85 3.01
N GLU A 51 -12.24 17.35 3.62
CA GLU A 51 -13.64 17.69 3.26
C GLU A 51 -14.01 17.29 1.83
N ALA A 52 -13.38 16.23 1.29
CA ALA A 52 -13.77 15.63 0.03
C ALA A 52 -15.09 14.85 0.15
N ASN A 53 -15.85 14.76 -0.94
CA ASN A 53 -17.04 13.91 -1.05
C ASN A 53 -16.59 12.46 -1.35
N VAL A 54 -16.24 11.71 -0.30
CA VAL A 54 -15.62 10.40 -0.45
C VAL A 54 -16.65 9.30 -0.69
N ILE A 55 -16.41 8.50 -1.73
CA ILE A 55 -17.09 7.25 -2.04
C ILE A 55 -16.10 6.11 -1.72
N ALA A 56 -16.36 5.39 -0.64
CA ALA A 56 -15.56 4.27 -0.20
C ALA A 56 -16.06 2.97 -0.86
N PHE A 57 -15.32 2.45 -1.85
CA PHE A 57 -15.59 1.16 -2.46
C PHE A 57 -14.95 0.05 -1.62
N VAL A 58 -15.78 -0.76 -0.99
CA VAL A 58 -15.41 -1.80 -0.05
C VAL A 58 -15.96 -3.14 -0.53
N ARG A 59 -15.13 -4.19 -0.46
CA ARG A 59 -15.59 -5.54 -0.76
C ARG A 59 -16.64 -5.98 0.26
N ALA A 60 -17.77 -6.47 -0.22
CA ALA A 60 -18.85 -6.96 0.63
C ALA A 60 -18.39 -8.14 1.50
N THR A 61 -18.70 -8.08 2.78
CA THR A 61 -18.60 -9.19 3.72
C THR A 61 -19.99 -9.53 4.22
N SER A 62 -20.19 -10.77 4.70
CA SER A 62 -21.50 -11.22 5.20
C SER A 62 -22.04 -10.37 6.37
N SER A 63 -21.16 -9.74 7.12
CA SER A 63 -21.52 -8.87 8.26
C SER A 63 -21.71 -7.40 7.87
N GLY A 64 -21.30 -6.97 6.68
CA GLY A 64 -21.25 -5.54 6.32
C GLY A 64 -20.34 -4.71 7.23
N ALA A 65 -19.43 -5.37 7.98
CA ALA A 65 -18.53 -4.69 8.90
C ALA A 65 -17.46 -3.90 8.14
N LEU A 66 -17.19 -2.70 8.64
CA LEU A 66 -16.06 -1.85 8.23
C LEU A 66 -15.00 -1.94 9.33
N ASN A 67 -13.83 -2.47 8.98
CA ASN A 67 -12.79 -2.76 9.96
C ASN A 67 -11.98 -1.52 10.33
N ASN A 68 -11.67 -0.67 9.34
CA ASN A 68 -10.75 0.46 9.52
C ASN A 68 -11.41 1.82 9.35
N ILE A 69 -12.53 1.92 8.62
CA ILE A 69 -13.23 3.19 8.36
C ILE A 69 -14.60 3.29 9.02
N GLY A 70 -14.93 2.35 9.92
CA GLY A 70 -16.22 2.33 10.61
C GLY A 70 -16.53 3.61 11.41
N HIS A 71 -15.50 4.26 11.96
CA HIS A 71 -15.59 5.54 12.67
C HIS A 71 -15.96 6.74 11.75
N LEU A 72 -15.79 6.58 10.44
CA LEU A 72 -16.14 7.61 9.44
C LEU A 72 -17.58 7.49 8.91
N ARG A 73 -18.38 6.54 9.42
CA ARG A 73 -19.78 6.39 9.01
C ARG A 73 -20.54 7.71 9.19
N GLY A 74 -21.31 8.09 8.17
CA GLY A 74 -22.03 9.36 8.13
C GLY A 74 -21.23 10.54 7.57
N ARG A 75 -19.91 10.39 7.37
CA ARG A 75 -19.03 11.39 6.75
C ARG A 75 -18.63 11.04 5.32
N LEU A 76 -18.96 9.82 4.87
CA LEU A 76 -18.65 9.31 3.53
C LEU A 76 -19.79 8.39 3.05
N ARG A 77 -19.80 8.13 1.74
CA ARG A 77 -20.69 7.14 1.13
C ARG A 77 -19.96 5.81 1.01
N VAL A 78 -20.50 4.74 1.59
CA VAL A 78 -19.97 3.37 1.42
C VAL A 78 -20.69 2.69 0.27
N VAL A 79 -19.94 2.08 -0.64
CA VAL A 79 -20.44 1.22 -1.71
C VAL A 79 -19.82 -0.16 -1.55
N PHE A 80 -20.66 -1.16 -1.34
CA PHE A 80 -20.24 -2.57 -1.31
C PHE A 80 -20.27 -3.14 -2.71
N ALA A 81 -19.11 -3.48 -3.25
CA ALA A 81 -18.95 -4.06 -4.57
C ALA A 81 -17.69 -4.94 -4.63
N ASP A 82 -17.48 -5.67 -5.73
CA ASP A 82 -16.30 -6.50 -5.96
C ASP A 82 -15.62 -6.10 -7.27
N LEU A 83 -14.30 -5.96 -7.27
CA LEU A 83 -13.52 -5.63 -8.47
C LEU A 83 -13.68 -6.68 -9.59
N THR A 84 -13.99 -7.91 -9.22
CA THR A 84 -14.20 -9.00 -10.17
C THR A 84 -15.62 -9.04 -10.75
N ASP A 85 -16.55 -8.29 -10.17
CA ASP A 85 -17.94 -8.16 -10.67
C ASP A 85 -18.11 -6.86 -11.47
N LYS A 86 -17.93 -6.97 -12.79
CA LYS A 86 -18.09 -5.82 -13.68
C LYS A 86 -19.47 -5.17 -13.56
N THR A 87 -20.52 -5.93 -13.28
CA THR A 87 -21.88 -5.38 -13.14
C THR A 87 -21.97 -4.40 -11.97
N SER A 88 -21.42 -4.74 -10.82
CA SER A 88 -21.41 -3.85 -9.67
C SER A 88 -20.57 -2.58 -9.92
N ILE A 89 -19.47 -2.71 -10.66
CA ILE A 89 -18.63 -1.58 -11.08
C ILE A 89 -19.39 -0.69 -12.07
N ASP A 90 -20.08 -1.26 -13.05
CA ASP A 90 -20.87 -0.50 -14.04
C ASP A 90 -21.98 0.35 -13.37
N TYR A 91 -22.65 -0.19 -12.35
CA TYR A 91 -23.60 0.60 -11.55
C TYR A 91 -22.94 1.79 -10.87
N LEU A 92 -21.78 1.58 -10.27
CA LEU A 92 -21.03 2.64 -9.61
C LEU A 92 -20.53 3.70 -10.60
N MET A 93 -19.97 3.30 -11.75
CA MET A 93 -19.47 4.22 -12.77
C MET A 93 -20.60 5.02 -13.43
N ARG A 94 -21.75 4.41 -13.68
CA ARG A 94 -22.95 5.11 -14.16
C ARG A 94 -23.44 6.18 -13.18
N ASP A 95 -23.28 5.95 -11.88
CA ASP A 95 -23.62 6.93 -10.86
C ASP A 95 -22.52 8.01 -10.76
N LEU A 96 -21.25 7.61 -10.84
CA LEU A 96 -20.11 8.53 -10.82
C LEU A 96 -20.09 9.48 -12.04
N ALA A 97 -20.57 9.03 -13.20
CA ALA A 97 -20.71 9.88 -14.41
C ALA A 97 -21.69 11.05 -14.22
N LYS A 98 -22.51 11.04 -13.15
CA LYS A 98 -23.42 12.14 -12.80
C LYS A 98 -22.83 13.09 -11.76
N ALA A 99 -21.58 12.89 -11.35
CA ALA A 99 -20.94 13.79 -10.40
C ALA A 99 -20.92 15.22 -10.95
N PRO A 100 -21.07 16.24 -10.08
CA PRO A 100 -21.07 17.65 -10.53
C PRO A 100 -19.70 18.17 -10.94
N ASP A 101 -18.65 17.40 -10.64
CA ASP A 101 -17.23 17.69 -10.91
C ASP A 101 -16.58 16.51 -11.61
N LYS A 102 -15.32 16.64 -12.01
CA LYS A 102 -14.49 15.53 -12.47
C LYS A 102 -13.95 14.78 -11.27
N PRO A 103 -14.40 13.54 -10.99
CA PRO A 103 -13.96 12.82 -9.81
C PRO A 103 -12.49 12.40 -9.87
N TYR A 104 -11.85 12.31 -8.69
CA TYR A 104 -10.63 11.53 -8.53
C TYR A 104 -10.97 10.05 -8.28
N LEU A 105 -10.18 9.14 -8.84
CA LEU A 105 -10.29 7.72 -8.56
C LEU A 105 -8.94 7.18 -8.07
N PHE A 106 -8.89 6.74 -6.81
CA PHE A 106 -7.74 6.06 -6.23
C PHE A 106 -7.98 4.55 -6.24
N HIS A 107 -7.21 3.83 -7.05
CA HIS A 107 -7.34 2.39 -7.17
C HIS A 107 -6.31 1.65 -6.33
N LEU A 108 -6.65 1.45 -5.02
CA LEU A 108 -5.82 0.70 -4.06
C LEU A 108 -6.38 -0.70 -3.76
N GLY A 109 -7.56 -1.03 -4.29
CA GLY A 109 -8.17 -2.35 -4.11
C GLY A 109 -7.37 -3.44 -4.81
N ALA A 110 -6.86 -4.40 -4.06
CA ALA A 110 -6.05 -5.50 -4.56
C ALA A 110 -6.00 -6.69 -3.57
N GLN A 111 -5.64 -7.87 -4.06
CA GLN A 111 -5.02 -8.89 -3.24
C GLN A 111 -3.54 -8.49 -3.08
N ALA A 112 -3.13 -8.00 -1.90
CA ALA A 112 -1.87 -7.29 -1.72
C ALA A 112 -0.74 -8.12 -1.07
N HIS A 113 -0.97 -9.39 -0.72
CA HIS A 113 0.01 -10.21 -0.03
C HIS A 113 0.76 -11.14 -1.00
N VAL A 114 2.08 -10.91 -1.16
CA VAL A 114 2.95 -11.68 -2.09
C VAL A 114 2.88 -13.18 -1.81
N GLY A 115 3.03 -13.61 -0.54
CA GLY A 115 2.96 -15.03 -0.18
C GLY A 115 1.61 -15.67 -0.52
N GLU A 116 0.50 -14.98 -0.27
CA GLU A 116 -0.84 -15.46 -0.59
C GLU A 116 -1.05 -15.66 -2.10
N SER A 117 -0.36 -14.90 -2.95
CA SER A 117 -0.49 -15.04 -4.41
C SER A 117 -0.05 -16.40 -4.94
N TRP A 118 0.83 -17.10 -4.21
CA TRP A 118 1.24 -18.47 -4.54
C TRP A 118 0.18 -19.51 -4.18
N HIS A 119 -0.59 -19.25 -3.14
CA HIS A 119 -1.67 -20.14 -2.70
C HIS A 119 -2.98 -19.88 -3.47
N ARG A 120 -3.21 -18.61 -3.88
CA ARG A 120 -4.44 -18.17 -4.57
C ARG A 120 -4.12 -17.39 -5.84
N PRO A 121 -3.47 -18.04 -6.82
CA PRO A 121 -3.01 -17.36 -8.03
C PRO A 121 -4.16 -16.79 -8.86
N TYR A 122 -5.24 -17.53 -9.03
CA TYR A 122 -6.41 -17.08 -9.81
C TYR A 122 -7.11 -15.89 -9.16
N GLU A 123 -7.33 -15.93 -7.84
CA GLU A 123 -7.95 -14.82 -7.11
C GLU A 123 -7.08 -13.56 -7.21
N THR A 124 -5.74 -13.73 -7.15
CA THR A 124 -4.79 -12.62 -7.30
C THR A 124 -4.89 -11.99 -8.69
N VAL A 125 -4.86 -12.79 -9.76
CA VAL A 125 -4.98 -12.28 -11.13
C VAL A 125 -6.36 -11.65 -11.37
N MET A 126 -7.44 -12.30 -10.93
CA MET A 126 -8.79 -11.77 -11.07
C MET A 126 -8.96 -10.43 -10.36
N ALA A 127 -8.49 -10.29 -9.12
CA ALA A 127 -8.63 -9.05 -8.38
C ALA A 127 -7.72 -7.93 -8.92
N ASN A 128 -6.43 -8.24 -9.18
CA ASN A 128 -5.43 -7.21 -9.45
C ASN A 128 -5.37 -6.84 -10.95
N THR A 129 -5.54 -7.82 -11.83
CA THR A 129 -5.45 -7.60 -13.28
C THR A 129 -6.83 -7.34 -13.89
N ILE A 130 -7.75 -8.29 -13.75
CA ILE A 130 -9.09 -8.17 -14.32
C ILE A 130 -9.90 -7.09 -13.59
N GLY A 131 -9.75 -6.97 -12.27
CA GLY A 131 -10.39 -5.93 -11.49
C GLY A 131 -9.99 -4.51 -11.92
N THR A 132 -8.71 -4.29 -12.22
CA THR A 132 -8.22 -3.01 -12.78
C THR A 132 -8.81 -2.77 -14.18
N LEU A 133 -8.78 -3.79 -15.03
CA LEU A 133 -9.37 -3.71 -16.37
C LEU A 133 -10.87 -3.39 -16.31
N ASN A 134 -11.61 -4.02 -15.40
CA ASN A 134 -13.05 -3.77 -15.21
C ASN A 134 -13.31 -2.29 -14.83
N LEU A 135 -12.51 -1.70 -13.96
CA LEU A 135 -12.63 -0.28 -13.60
C LEU A 135 -12.36 0.64 -14.79
N LEU A 136 -11.23 0.45 -15.46
CA LEU A 136 -10.83 1.27 -16.61
C LEU A 136 -11.84 1.18 -17.74
N GLN A 137 -12.28 -0.05 -18.07
CA GLN A 137 -13.28 -0.26 -19.11
C GLN A 137 -14.63 0.38 -18.74
N SER A 138 -15.05 0.28 -17.46
CA SER A 138 -16.31 0.90 -17.03
C SER A 138 -16.25 2.42 -17.02
N VAL A 139 -15.08 3.01 -16.75
CA VAL A 139 -14.86 4.47 -16.93
C VAL A 139 -15.15 4.87 -18.37
N VAL A 140 -14.62 4.12 -19.36
CA VAL A 140 -14.83 4.38 -20.79
C VAL A 140 -16.26 4.10 -21.20
N ASP A 141 -16.81 2.94 -20.85
CA ASP A 141 -18.17 2.49 -21.22
C ASP A 141 -19.27 3.48 -20.76
N HIS A 142 -19.05 4.14 -19.62
CA HIS A 142 -20.01 5.08 -19.06
C HIS A 142 -19.64 6.56 -19.25
N GLY A 143 -18.54 6.84 -19.95
CA GLY A 143 -18.11 8.22 -20.25
C GLY A 143 -17.80 9.02 -18.98
N VAL A 144 -17.18 8.40 -17.98
CA VAL A 144 -16.82 9.10 -16.73
C VAL A 144 -15.63 10.02 -17.00
N GLU A 145 -15.85 11.32 -16.96
CA GLU A 145 -14.77 12.29 -17.04
C GLU A 145 -14.05 12.44 -15.70
N LEU A 146 -12.90 11.80 -15.56
CA LEU A 146 -12.10 11.85 -14.34
C LEU A 146 -11.14 13.04 -14.34
N GLU A 147 -10.83 13.57 -13.14
CA GLU A 147 -9.70 14.45 -12.92
C GLU A 147 -8.38 13.67 -12.95
N LYS A 148 -8.36 12.53 -12.24
CA LYS A 148 -7.22 11.61 -12.20
C LYS A 148 -7.67 10.19 -11.85
N PHE A 149 -7.01 9.20 -12.46
CA PHE A 149 -7.09 7.79 -12.10
C PHE A 149 -5.73 7.34 -11.58
N ASP A 150 -5.56 7.24 -10.26
CA ASP A 150 -4.31 6.80 -9.63
C ASP A 150 -4.34 5.29 -9.38
N THR A 151 -3.49 4.55 -10.08
CA THR A 151 -3.30 3.10 -9.89
C THR A 151 -2.14 2.85 -8.94
N ALA A 152 -2.43 2.21 -7.81
CA ALA A 152 -1.39 1.77 -6.90
C ALA A 152 -0.59 0.60 -7.49
N GLY A 153 0.64 0.84 -7.93
CA GLY A 153 1.65 -0.14 -8.32
C GLY A 153 2.45 -0.66 -7.11
N THR A 154 3.60 -1.27 -7.34
CA THR A 154 4.43 -1.83 -6.27
C THR A 154 5.90 -1.93 -6.65
N SER A 155 6.80 -1.77 -5.68
CA SER A 155 8.24 -2.03 -5.86
C SER A 155 8.57 -3.49 -6.22
N GLU A 156 7.71 -4.44 -5.90
CA GLU A 156 7.90 -5.87 -6.25
C GLU A 156 7.92 -6.12 -7.77
N GLU A 157 7.45 -5.16 -8.58
CA GLU A 157 7.50 -5.22 -10.05
C GLU A 157 8.92 -5.20 -10.60
N TYR A 158 9.84 -4.53 -9.90
CA TYR A 158 11.26 -4.48 -10.29
C TYR A 158 11.97 -5.81 -10.07
N GLY A 159 11.60 -6.57 -9.04
CA GLY A 159 12.21 -7.85 -8.73
C GLY A 159 13.71 -7.74 -8.47
N ASN A 160 14.47 -8.77 -8.86
CA ASN A 160 15.92 -8.77 -8.79
C ASN A 160 16.55 -8.24 -10.08
N VAL A 161 17.74 -7.64 -9.97
CA VAL A 161 18.55 -7.29 -11.14
C VAL A 161 18.78 -8.54 -11.98
N HIS A 162 18.40 -8.47 -13.25
CA HIS A 162 18.71 -9.51 -14.21
C HIS A 162 20.07 -9.22 -14.83
N GLU A 163 20.97 -10.20 -14.88
CA GLU A 163 22.34 -10.03 -15.36
C GLU A 163 22.40 -9.36 -16.75
N ALA A 164 21.51 -9.77 -17.65
CA ALA A 164 21.42 -9.19 -19.01
C ALA A 164 20.91 -7.74 -19.05
N MET A 165 20.48 -7.16 -17.94
CA MET A 165 19.96 -5.79 -17.81
C MET A 165 20.70 -5.02 -16.73
N ALA A 166 21.82 -5.52 -16.22
CA ALA A 166 22.53 -4.90 -15.11
C ALA A 166 23.03 -3.49 -15.45
N ASP A 167 23.38 -3.23 -16.71
CA ASP A 167 23.78 -1.93 -17.24
C ASP A 167 22.63 -0.92 -17.36
N GLN A 168 21.38 -1.34 -17.19
CA GLN A 168 20.19 -0.48 -17.20
C GLN A 168 19.72 -0.09 -15.80
N HIS A 169 20.44 -0.51 -14.76
CA HIS A 169 20.14 -0.15 -13.38
C HIS A 169 21.09 0.94 -12.89
N ASP A 170 20.56 1.82 -12.03
CA ASP A 170 21.36 2.84 -11.36
C ASP A 170 21.84 2.32 -10.00
N PHE A 171 23.06 2.70 -9.67
CA PHE A 171 23.71 2.37 -8.40
C PHE A 171 24.26 3.64 -7.76
N ASP A 172 24.24 3.70 -6.44
CA ASP A 172 24.89 4.78 -5.69
C ASP A 172 26.43 4.60 -5.68
N GLU A 173 27.13 5.56 -5.09
CA GLU A 173 28.60 5.56 -5.00
C GLU A 173 29.18 4.36 -4.23
N LEU A 174 28.36 3.69 -3.41
CA LEU A 174 28.72 2.49 -2.64
C LEU A 174 28.28 1.20 -3.32
N GLY A 175 27.73 1.27 -4.55
CA GLY A 175 27.23 0.11 -5.29
C GLY A 175 25.83 -0.36 -4.85
N GLY A 176 25.11 0.43 -4.09
CA GLY A 176 23.72 0.15 -3.68
C GLY A 176 22.74 0.41 -4.82
N LEU A 177 21.90 -0.59 -5.14
CA LEU A 177 20.88 -0.50 -6.18
C LEU A 177 19.87 0.61 -5.89
N ILE A 178 19.59 1.49 -6.89
CA ILE A 178 18.55 2.51 -6.85
C ILE A 178 17.50 2.17 -7.91
N LEU A 179 16.24 2.10 -7.51
CA LEU A 179 15.11 1.82 -8.38
C LEU A 179 14.27 3.08 -8.60
N HIS A 180 14.03 3.41 -9.84
CA HIS A 180 13.23 4.56 -10.26
C HIS A 180 12.26 4.17 -11.39
N GLU A 181 11.54 5.12 -11.94
CA GLU A 181 10.47 4.90 -12.93
C GLU A 181 10.92 4.14 -14.18
N ARG A 182 12.19 4.31 -14.59
CA ARG A 182 12.76 3.69 -15.81
C ARG A 182 13.53 2.41 -15.54
N SER A 183 13.68 2.00 -14.27
CA SER A 183 14.37 0.75 -13.95
C SER A 183 13.66 -0.45 -14.58
N PRO A 184 14.41 -1.44 -15.09
CA PRO A 184 13.85 -2.64 -15.70
C PRO A 184 12.90 -3.39 -14.77
N ILE A 185 11.84 -3.93 -15.34
CA ILE A 185 10.82 -4.73 -14.65
C ILE A 185 11.19 -6.22 -14.73
N ASN A 186 11.21 -6.90 -13.59
CA ASN A 186 11.53 -8.34 -13.50
C ASN A 186 10.73 -9.00 -12.35
N PRO A 187 9.38 -9.04 -12.42
CA PRO A 187 8.53 -9.51 -11.33
C PRO A 187 8.84 -10.96 -10.95
N LYS A 188 8.90 -11.24 -9.66
CA LYS A 188 9.25 -12.57 -9.12
C LYS A 188 8.09 -13.27 -8.41
N SER A 189 6.87 -12.75 -8.54
CA SER A 189 5.66 -13.35 -7.95
C SER A 189 4.44 -13.13 -8.84
N ILE A 190 3.41 -13.95 -8.62
CA ILE A 190 2.12 -13.79 -9.31
C ILE A 190 1.51 -12.43 -8.97
N TYR A 191 1.64 -11.98 -7.71
CA TYR A 191 1.23 -10.65 -7.28
C TYR A 191 1.92 -9.56 -8.11
N ALA A 192 3.25 -9.57 -8.18
CA ALA A 192 4.01 -8.56 -8.91
C ALA A 192 3.68 -8.56 -10.41
N THR A 193 3.56 -9.74 -11.03
CA THR A 193 3.16 -9.88 -12.45
C THR A 193 1.76 -9.30 -12.69
N ALA A 194 0.81 -9.55 -11.79
CA ALA A 194 -0.54 -9.02 -11.90
C ALA A 194 -0.58 -7.50 -11.75
N LYS A 195 0.31 -6.92 -10.92
CA LYS A 195 0.45 -5.46 -10.75
C LYS A 195 1.09 -4.81 -11.98
N VAL A 196 2.12 -5.43 -12.59
CA VAL A 196 2.67 -4.99 -13.87
C VAL A 196 1.57 -4.88 -14.94
N ALA A 197 0.70 -5.89 -15.04
CA ALA A 197 -0.41 -5.84 -16.00
C ALA A 197 -1.38 -4.67 -15.69
N ALA A 198 -1.68 -4.39 -14.42
CA ALA A 198 -2.52 -3.27 -14.02
C ALA A 198 -1.92 -1.91 -14.41
N ASP A 199 -0.61 -1.74 -14.19
CA ASP A 199 0.12 -0.54 -14.59
C ASP A 199 0.03 -0.31 -16.10
N PHE A 200 0.34 -1.34 -16.89
CA PHE A 200 0.26 -1.24 -18.36
C PHE A 200 -1.16 -1.01 -18.86
N PHE A 201 -2.19 -1.58 -18.23
CA PHE A 201 -3.57 -1.25 -18.59
C PHE A 201 -3.87 0.23 -18.33
N THR A 202 -3.43 0.79 -17.21
CA THR A 202 -3.63 2.21 -16.91
C THR A 202 -3.01 3.10 -17.98
N MET A 203 -1.76 2.80 -18.40
CA MET A 203 -1.07 3.53 -19.46
C MET A 203 -1.76 3.35 -20.82
N ASN A 204 -2.13 2.12 -21.19
CA ASN A 204 -2.81 1.84 -22.45
C ASN A 204 -4.18 2.54 -22.55
N TYR A 205 -4.92 2.64 -21.44
CA TYR A 205 -6.20 3.36 -21.41
C TYR A 205 -6.01 4.87 -21.46
N HIS A 206 -4.90 5.39 -20.95
CA HIS A 206 -4.51 6.78 -21.19
C HIS A 206 -4.26 7.02 -22.66
N ASP A 207 -3.42 6.22 -23.31
CA ASP A 207 -3.03 6.40 -24.71
C ASP A 207 -4.20 6.19 -25.68
N ALA A 208 -5.05 5.20 -25.42
CA ALA A 208 -6.12 4.83 -26.34
C ALA A 208 -7.42 5.63 -26.16
N TYR A 209 -7.75 6.01 -24.93
CA TYR A 209 -9.05 6.59 -24.58
C TYR A 209 -8.95 7.92 -23.85
N GLY A 210 -7.74 8.42 -23.55
CA GLY A 210 -7.55 9.66 -22.83
C GLY A 210 -7.95 9.60 -21.36
N VAL A 211 -8.05 8.42 -20.77
CA VAL A 211 -8.24 8.30 -19.32
C VAL A 211 -7.05 8.96 -18.63
N PRO A 212 -7.24 9.91 -17.69
CA PRO A 212 -6.14 10.64 -17.06
C PRO A 212 -5.44 9.75 -16.00
N GLY A 213 -4.93 8.59 -16.45
CA GLY A 213 -4.28 7.59 -15.62
C GLY A 213 -2.88 7.99 -15.20
N VAL A 214 -2.53 7.72 -13.94
CA VAL A 214 -1.17 7.76 -13.41
C VAL A 214 -0.91 6.47 -12.65
N VAL A 215 0.34 6.04 -12.58
CA VAL A 215 0.75 4.89 -11.79
C VAL A 215 1.64 5.34 -10.64
N THR A 216 1.35 4.86 -9.44
CA THR A 216 2.13 5.16 -8.25
C THR A 216 2.74 3.86 -7.71
N ARG A 217 3.99 3.53 -8.04
CA ARG A 217 4.69 2.36 -7.50
C ARG A 217 5.23 2.68 -6.12
N MET A 218 4.50 2.19 -5.12
CA MET A 218 4.91 2.34 -3.73
C MET A 218 5.96 1.31 -3.33
N PHE A 219 6.93 1.73 -2.51
CA PHE A 219 7.82 0.83 -1.80
C PHE A 219 7.16 0.36 -0.49
N ASN A 220 7.84 -0.49 0.29
CA ASN A 220 7.18 -1.18 1.39
C ASN A 220 6.56 -0.22 2.42
N ASN A 221 5.25 0.00 2.35
CA ASN A 221 4.55 0.78 3.37
C ASN A 221 4.37 -0.04 4.66
N TYR A 222 4.53 0.61 5.80
CA TYR A 222 4.26 0.05 7.13
C TYR A 222 3.55 1.07 8.02
N GLY A 223 2.87 0.60 9.05
CA GLY A 223 2.17 1.48 9.98
C GLY A 223 0.97 0.82 10.66
N PRO A 224 0.23 1.60 11.44
CA PRO A 224 -1.06 1.20 12.02
C PRO A 224 -2.01 0.59 10.99
N ARG A 225 -2.89 -0.31 11.40
CA ARG A 225 -3.88 -1.02 10.55
C ARG A 225 -3.28 -1.98 9.51
N GLN A 226 -1.94 -2.09 9.41
CA GLN A 226 -1.34 -3.10 8.54
C GLN A 226 -1.72 -4.50 9.02
N ASN A 227 -2.00 -5.41 8.07
CA ASN A 227 -2.29 -6.80 8.45
C ASN A 227 -1.03 -7.41 9.11
N PRO A 228 -1.16 -8.03 10.30
CA PRO A 228 -0.03 -8.59 11.04
C PRO A 228 0.71 -9.76 10.34
N ARG A 229 0.26 -10.20 9.17
CA ARG A 229 1.01 -11.13 8.30
C ARG A 229 2.17 -10.47 7.55
N TYR A 230 2.19 -9.16 7.43
CA TYR A 230 3.35 -8.44 6.90
C TYR A 230 4.46 -8.36 7.95
N VAL A 231 5.70 -8.26 7.50
CA VAL A 231 6.88 -8.45 8.35
C VAL A 231 6.89 -7.54 9.59
N THR A 232 6.58 -6.26 9.45
CA THR A 232 6.53 -5.32 10.60
C THR A 232 5.48 -5.76 11.62
N GLY A 233 4.27 -6.05 11.18
CA GLY A 233 3.21 -6.55 12.05
C GLY A 233 3.53 -7.93 12.65
N THR A 234 4.18 -8.81 11.88
CA THR A 234 4.64 -10.12 12.36
C THR A 234 5.64 -9.96 13.51
N ILE A 235 6.63 -9.09 13.37
CA ILE A 235 7.64 -8.84 14.43
C ILE A 235 6.95 -8.29 15.68
N ILE A 236 6.17 -7.23 15.55
CA ILE A 236 5.53 -6.54 16.68
C ILE A 236 4.57 -7.47 17.43
N THR A 237 3.69 -8.19 16.71
CA THR A 237 2.71 -9.07 17.37
C THR A 237 3.35 -10.28 18.04
N GLN A 238 4.45 -10.79 17.50
CA GLN A 238 5.25 -11.80 18.17
C GLN A 238 5.93 -11.24 19.43
N ALA A 239 6.60 -10.07 19.32
CA ALA A 239 7.28 -9.43 20.46
C ALA A 239 6.32 -9.09 21.61
N LEU A 240 5.07 -8.75 21.32
CA LEU A 240 4.01 -8.51 22.32
C LEU A 240 3.54 -9.78 23.02
N THR A 241 3.83 -10.97 22.48
CA THR A 241 3.24 -12.23 22.97
C THR A 241 4.26 -13.30 23.38
N ARG A 242 5.50 -13.25 22.86
CA ARG A 242 6.52 -14.29 23.10
C ARG A 242 7.95 -13.73 23.00
N PRO A 243 8.97 -14.37 23.60
CA PRO A 243 10.35 -13.92 23.53
C PRO A 243 11.02 -14.16 22.18
N GLU A 244 10.66 -15.23 21.47
CA GLU A 244 11.26 -15.62 20.19
C GLU A 244 10.47 -15.06 19.02
N ILE A 245 11.18 -14.38 18.11
CA ILE A 245 10.62 -13.77 16.91
C ILE A 245 11.04 -14.61 15.71
N GLU A 246 10.12 -15.39 15.18
CA GLU A 246 10.39 -16.23 14.02
C GLU A 246 10.27 -15.43 12.71
N LEU A 247 11.36 -15.34 11.97
CA LEU A 247 11.42 -14.72 10.64
C LEU A 247 11.98 -15.72 9.61
N GLY A 248 11.81 -15.40 8.32
CA GLY A 248 12.47 -16.09 7.21
C GLY A 248 13.87 -15.53 6.97
N ALA A 249 14.17 -15.14 5.71
CA ALA A 249 15.44 -14.54 5.35
C ALA A 249 15.65 -13.19 6.04
N LEU A 250 16.87 -12.97 6.56
CA LEU A 250 17.24 -11.77 7.31
C LEU A 250 18.08 -10.80 6.48
N GLU A 251 18.64 -11.26 5.38
CA GLU A 251 19.57 -10.52 4.52
C GLU A 251 18.87 -9.54 3.55
N PRO A 252 17.64 -9.79 3.05
CA PRO A 252 17.03 -8.91 2.08
C PRO A 252 16.91 -7.48 2.58
N LEU A 253 17.20 -6.53 1.68
CA LEU A 253 17.12 -5.10 1.95
C LEU A 253 15.77 -4.55 1.49
N ARG A 254 15.13 -3.74 2.34
CA ARG A 254 13.84 -3.11 2.03
C ARG A 254 13.88 -1.62 2.33
N ASP A 255 13.18 -0.85 1.52
CA ASP A 255 12.86 0.54 1.75
C ASP A 255 11.49 0.60 2.40
N PHE A 256 11.45 0.99 3.68
CA PHE A 256 10.21 1.07 4.45
C PHE A 256 9.73 2.52 4.56
N CYS A 257 8.55 2.80 4.02
CA CYS A 257 7.90 4.10 4.07
C CYS A 257 6.72 4.07 5.06
N PHE A 258 6.65 5.05 5.95
CA PHE A 258 5.53 5.12 6.89
C PHE A 258 4.22 5.47 6.17
N THR A 259 3.11 4.91 6.63
CA THR A 259 1.82 4.95 5.92
C THR A 259 1.30 6.35 5.64
N THR A 260 1.55 7.35 6.52
CA THR A 260 1.11 8.74 6.27
C THR A 260 1.90 9.40 5.16
N ASP A 261 3.20 9.12 5.04
CA ASP A 261 4.01 9.57 3.89
C ASP A 261 3.58 8.89 2.59
N GLY A 262 3.25 7.59 2.67
CA GLY A 262 2.71 6.87 1.52
C GLY A 262 1.38 7.45 1.02
N VAL A 263 0.46 7.78 1.92
CA VAL A 263 -0.80 8.45 1.57
C VAL A 263 -0.54 9.82 0.95
N ARG A 264 0.40 10.60 1.50
CA ARG A 264 0.81 11.88 0.91
C ARG A 264 1.37 11.68 -0.51
N GLY A 265 2.10 10.58 -0.77
CA GLY A 265 2.57 10.22 -2.10
C GLY A 265 1.41 10.07 -3.10
N HIS A 266 0.39 9.28 -2.76
CA HIS A 266 -0.82 9.12 -3.58
C HIS A 266 -1.56 10.46 -3.79
N LEU A 267 -1.79 11.22 -2.72
CA LEU A 267 -2.46 12.53 -2.82
C LEU A 267 -1.68 13.49 -3.73
N THR A 268 -0.35 13.52 -3.61
CA THR A 268 0.52 14.35 -4.43
C THR A 268 0.46 13.95 -5.90
N VAL A 269 0.61 12.66 -6.20
CA VAL A 269 0.60 12.15 -7.58
C VAL A 269 -0.77 12.38 -8.23
N ALA A 270 -1.87 12.15 -7.52
CA ALA A 270 -3.19 12.39 -8.07
C ALA A 270 -3.48 13.90 -8.28
N ALA A 271 -3.00 14.78 -7.40
CA ALA A 271 -3.20 16.22 -7.55
C ALA A 271 -2.30 16.84 -8.64
N GLN A 272 -1.03 16.45 -8.73
CA GLN A 272 0.02 17.15 -9.47
C GLN A 272 0.69 16.31 -10.56
N GLY A 273 0.58 14.98 -10.50
CA GLY A 273 1.22 14.08 -11.47
C GLY A 273 0.67 14.23 -12.88
N VAL A 274 1.53 14.03 -13.86
CA VAL A 274 1.18 14.13 -15.29
C VAL A 274 0.42 12.86 -15.72
N PRO A 275 -0.77 12.98 -16.31
CA PRO A 275 -1.48 11.81 -16.87
C PRO A 275 -0.60 11.07 -17.90
N GLY A 276 -0.66 9.74 -17.87
CA GLY A 276 0.18 8.88 -18.70
C GLY A 276 1.57 8.64 -18.11
N ASP A 277 1.85 9.12 -16.90
CA ASP A 277 3.17 9.00 -16.30
C ASP A 277 3.16 8.08 -15.05
N LEU A 278 4.35 7.67 -14.65
CA LEU A 278 4.60 6.79 -13.51
C LEU A 278 5.48 7.52 -12.50
N TYR A 279 5.19 7.31 -11.22
CA TYR A 279 5.92 7.85 -10.10
C TYR A 279 6.26 6.76 -9.09
N VAL A 280 7.42 6.88 -8.46
CA VAL A 280 7.85 6.01 -7.37
C VAL A 280 8.00 6.81 -6.07
N TYR A 281 7.68 6.21 -4.95
CA TYR A 281 7.94 6.80 -3.65
C TYR A 281 8.32 5.76 -2.59
N GLY A 282 9.05 6.20 -1.58
CA GLY A 282 9.48 5.45 -0.40
C GLY A 282 10.34 6.33 0.50
N GLN A 283 11.11 5.72 1.40
CA GLN A 283 12.00 6.45 2.31
C GLN A 283 13.29 6.94 1.65
N GLY A 284 13.68 6.36 0.49
CA GLY A 284 14.94 6.67 -0.21
C GLY A 284 16.18 5.99 0.38
N LYS A 285 15.99 5.11 1.33
CA LYS A 285 17.04 4.29 1.95
C LYS A 285 16.53 2.89 2.21
N ASN A 286 17.43 1.93 2.32
CA ASN A 286 17.07 0.56 2.63
C ASN A 286 17.71 0.09 3.93
N ILE A 287 17.15 -0.97 4.50
CA ILE A 287 17.58 -1.61 5.73
C ILE A 287 17.43 -3.12 5.58
N SER A 288 18.34 -3.90 6.17
CA SER A 288 18.21 -5.35 6.19
C SER A 288 17.02 -5.79 7.07
N MET A 289 16.47 -6.97 6.80
CA MET A 289 15.42 -7.52 7.65
C MET A 289 15.90 -7.78 9.07
N ALA A 290 17.20 -8.10 9.24
CA ALA A 290 17.82 -8.22 10.56
C ALA A 290 17.79 -6.88 11.31
N ASP A 291 18.33 -5.81 10.69
CA ASP A 291 18.39 -4.48 11.32
C ASP A 291 16.99 -3.88 11.53
N TRP A 292 16.05 -4.14 10.62
CA TRP A 292 14.66 -3.72 10.80
C TRP A 292 14.01 -4.39 12.01
N CYS A 293 14.27 -5.66 12.21
CA CYS A 293 13.80 -6.37 13.39
C CYS A 293 14.45 -5.83 14.66
N ASP A 294 15.76 -5.60 14.66
CA ASP A 294 16.49 -5.03 15.79
C ASP A 294 15.95 -3.63 16.16
N LEU A 295 15.73 -2.76 15.18
CA LEU A 295 15.11 -1.45 15.39
C LEU A 295 13.74 -1.56 16.08
N ILE A 296 12.89 -2.49 15.64
CA ILE A 296 11.58 -2.70 16.25
C ILE A 296 11.72 -3.21 17.69
N LEU A 297 12.57 -4.22 17.91
CA LEU A 297 12.73 -4.83 19.22
C LEU A 297 13.32 -3.87 20.24
N THR A 298 14.33 -3.11 19.86
CA THR A 298 14.97 -2.11 20.72
C THR A 298 14.05 -0.94 21.02
N THR A 299 13.31 -0.44 20.02
CA THR A 299 12.33 0.63 20.21
C THR A 299 11.24 0.21 21.19
N GLY A 300 10.65 -0.97 21.02
CA GLY A 300 9.59 -1.42 21.90
C GLY A 300 10.04 -1.71 23.32
N ALA A 301 11.26 -2.24 23.51
CA ALA A 301 11.85 -2.43 24.82
C ALA A 301 12.14 -1.10 25.52
N ALA A 302 12.70 -0.12 24.82
CA ALA A 302 12.99 1.22 25.35
C ALA A 302 11.73 1.97 25.82
N HIS A 303 10.57 1.67 25.19
CA HIS A 303 9.28 2.27 25.56
C HIS A 303 8.40 1.37 26.43
N GLY A 304 8.94 0.24 26.93
CA GLY A 304 8.28 -0.61 27.91
C GLY A 304 7.16 -1.49 27.36
N HIS A 305 7.10 -1.72 26.05
CA HIS A 305 6.08 -2.58 25.42
C HIS A 305 6.40 -4.07 25.62
N TRP A 306 7.67 -4.43 25.74
CA TRP A 306 8.17 -5.78 26.05
C TRP A 306 9.55 -5.73 26.71
N PRO A 307 9.98 -6.84 27.39
CA PRO A 307 11.34 -6.97 27.95
C PRO A 307 12.42 -6.99 26.86
N ALA A 308 13.63 -6.59 27.23
CA ALA A 308 14.79 -6.52 26.32
C ALA A 308 15.36 -7.90 25.91
N ASP A 309 14.78 -8.99 26.37
CA ASP A 309 15.18 -10.37 26.07
C ASP A 309 14.66 -10.91 24.75
N ARG A 310 13.90 -10.11 24.00
CA ARG A 310 13.36 -10.51 22.70
C ARG A 310 14.49 -10.73 21.70
N HIS A 311 14.44 -11.84 20.97
CA HIS A 311 15.46 -12.22 20.00
C HIS A 311 14.88 -12.91 18.77
N VAL A 312 15.59 -12.83 17.65
CA VAL A 312 15.20 -13.41 16.38
C VAL A 312 15.66 -14.85 16.28
N VAL A 313 14.80 -15.70 15.75
CA VAL A 313 15.13 -17.05 15.30
C VAL A 313 14.71 -17.22 13.84
N THR A 314 15.58 -17.83 13.03
CA THR A 314 15.25 -18.10 11.63
C THR A 314 14.38 -19.36 11.56
N ASN A 315 13.22 -19.23 10.88
CA ASN A 315 12.33 -20.33 10.61
C ASN A 315 12.33 -20.63 9.10
N PRO A 316 12.87 -21.81 8.67
CA PRO A 316 12.91 -22.19 7.25
C PRO A 316 11.55 -22.25 6.58
N ASP A 317 10.48 -22.56 7.33
CA ASP A 317 9.11 -22.60 6.80
C ASP A 317 8.58 -21.21 6.36
N ARG A 318 9.29 -20.15 6.73
CA ARG A 318 8.97 -18.75 6.35
C ARG A 318 9.77 -18.25 5.17
N LEU A 319 10.64 -19.06 4.57
CA LEU A 319 11.38 -18.70 3.37
C LEU A 319 10.44 -18.68 2.16
N ARG A 320 10.71 -17.76 1.23
CA ARG A 320 10.01 -17.74 -0.06
C ARG A 320 10.44 -18.92 -0.92
N PRO A 321 9.57 -19.44 -1.82
CA PRO A 321 9.92 -20.59 -2.67
C PRO A 321 11.09 -20.28 -3.61
N GLY A 322 12.10 -21.14 -3.64
CA GLY A 322 13.19 -21.08 -4.60
C GLY A 322 13.95 -19.76 -4.59
N VAL A 323 14.22 -19.20 -5.78
CA VAL A 323 14.95 -17.94 -5.99
C VAL A 323 14.00 -16.74 -6.16
N THR A 324 12.82 -16.78 -5.56
CA THR A 324 11.81 -15.73 -5.72
C THR A 324 11.93 -14.59 -4.70
N ASP A 325 12.87 -14.67 -3.76
CA ASP A 325 13.08 -13.55 -2.84
C ASP A 325 13.80 -12.40 -3.55
N VAL A 326 13.26 -11.19 -3.40
CA VAL A 326 13.85 -9.97 -3.92
C VAL A 326 14.93 -9.50 -2.96
N LEU A 327 16.17 -9.40 -3.42
CA LEU A 327 17.32 -9.15 -2.55
C LEU A 327 17.42 -7.72 -2.06
N ALA A 328 17.10 -6.74 -2.92
CA ALA A 328 17.18 -5.33 -2.54
C ALA A 328 16.10 -4.50 -3.22
N LEU A 329 15.46 -3.65 -2.43
CA LEU A 329 14.54 -2.62 -2.89
C LEU A 329 14.90 -1.30 -2.20
N ARG A 330 15.26 -0.28 -2.99
CA ARG A 330 15.51 1.08 -2.56
C ARG A 330 14.99 2.03 -3.63
N VAL A 331 14.17 2.99 -3.24
CA VAL A 331 13.60 3.97 -4.17
C VAL A 331 14.57 5.11 -4.44
N GLY A 332 14.58 5.57 -5.71
CA GLY A 332 15.04 6.89 -6.12
C GLY A 332 13.82 7.74 -6.49
N TYR A 333 13.31 8.54 -5.54
CA TYR A 333 12.10 9.35 -5.72
C TYR A 333 12.39 10.76 -6.27
N GLU A 334 13.54 10.98 -6.88
CA GLU A 334 14.01 12.29 -7.34
C GLU A 334 13.06 12.93 -8.36
N LYS A 335 12.39 12.13 -9.20
CA LYS A 335 11.39 12.64 -10.14
C LYS A 335 10.21 13.25 -9.39
N LEU A 336 9.60 12.51 -8.48
CA LEU A 336 8.47 12.98 -7.68
C LEU A 336 8.86 14.22 -6.87
N HIS A 337 10.03 14.21 -6.24
CA HIS A 337 10.53 15.36 -5.47
C HIS A 337 10.72 16.61 -6.37
N ARG A 338 11.38 16.46 -7.51
CA ARG A 338 11.65 17.57 -8.44
C ARG A 338 10.36 18.20 -8.97
N GLU A 339 9.37 17.39 -9.29
CA GLU A 339 8.14 17.83 -9.94
C GLU A 339 7.10 18.38 -8.98
N THR A 340 7.10 17.89 -7.72
CA THR A 340 6.04 18.18 -6.75
C THR A 340 6.53 18.67 -5.38
N GLY A 341 7.82 18.55 -5.09
CA GLY A 341 8.37 18.83 -3.76
C GLY A 341 8.11 17.72 -2.73
N TRP A 342 7.47 16.60 -3.11
CA TRP A 342 7.21 15.51 -2.19
C TRP A 342 8.52 14.91 -1.65
N ALA A 343 8.54 14.65 -0.35
CA ALA A 343 9.56 13.87 0.33
C ALA A 343 8.96 13.17 1.57
N PRO A 344 9.52 12.05 2.02
CA PRO A 344 9.11 11.42 3.27
C PRO A 344 9.44 12.34 4.46
N LYS A 345 8.53 12.41 5.44
CA LYS A 345 8.65 13.27 6.63
C LYS A 345 8.87 12.49 7.92
N ILE A 346 8.42 11.24 7.96
CA ILE A 346 8.44 10.42 9.18
C ILE A 346 9.68 9.52 9.19
N SER A 347 10.47 9.62 10.26
CA SER A 347 11.63 8.73 10.44
C SER A 347 11.20 7.29 10.74
N TRP A 348 12.11 6.33 10.55
CA TRP A 348 11.83 4.94 10.91
C TRP A 348 11.56 4.76 12.41
N GLU A 349 12.31 5.45 13.26
CA GLU A 349 12.17 5.40 14.72
C GLU A 349 10.79 5.88 15.16
N GLU A 350 10.34 7.01 14.62
CA GLU A 350 9.00 7.55 14.90
C GLU A 350 7.91 6.63 14.38
N GLY A 351 7.99 6.24 13.11
CA GLY A 351 6.97 5.38 12.48
C GLY A 351 6.87 4.00 13.14
N VAL A 352 8.02 3.41 13.54
CA VAL A 352 8.07 2.14 14.29
C VAL A 352 7.39 2.30 15.64
N LEU A 353 7.72 3.33 16.41
CA LEU A 353 7.09 3.58 17.70
C LEU A 353 5.56 3.72 17.58
N ARG A 354 5.09 4.54 16.66
CA ARG A 354 3.64 4.74 16.40
C ARG A 354 2.96 3.43 16.01
N THR A 355 3.65 2.59 15.24
CA THR A 355 3.13 1.27 14.84
C THR A 355 3.05 0.31 16.03
N ILE A 356 4.09 0.26 16.87
CA ILE A 356 4.11 -0.57 18.09
C ILE A 356 2.96 -0.16 19.04
N GLN A 357 2.80 1.13 19.30
CA GLN A 357 1.73 1.66 20.15
C GLN A 357 0.36 1.22 19.65
N TRP A 358 0.10 1.37 18.35
CA TRP A 358 -1.16 0.94 17.76
C TRP A 358 -1.43 -0.56 17.95
N TYR A 359 -0.44 -1.44 17.69
CA TYR A 359 -0.63 -2.88 17.88
C TYR A 359 -0.80 -3.25 19.36
N ALA A 360 -0.14 -2.55 20.27
CA ALA A 360 -0.27 -2.78 21.69
C ALA A 360 -1.67 -2.39 22.21
N GLU A 361 -2.22 -1.28 21.72
CA GLU A 361 -3.55 -0.77 22.10
C GLU A 361 -4.68 -1.56 21.45
N GLN A 362 -4.51 -1.97 20.19
CA GLN A 362 -5.54 -2.64 19.38
C GLN A 362 -5.43 -4.20 19.39
N ARG A 363 -5.01 -4.77 20.51
CA ARG A 363 -4.78 -6.23 20.63
C ARG A 363 -5.97 -7.10 20.22
N GLU A 364 -7.17 -6.69 20.53
CA GLU A 364 -8.42 -7.38 20.19
C GLU A 364 -8.64 -7.54 18.67
N ARG A 365 -8.02 -6.68 17.86
CA ARG A 365 -8.14 -6.73 16.40
C ARG A 365 -7.32 -7.85 15.76
N TRP A 366 -6.28 -8.32 16.44
CA TRP A 366 -5.36 -9.30 15.89
C TRP A 366 -5.11 -10.50 16.81
N LEU A 367 -5.19 -10.38 18.13
CA LEU A 367 -4.92 -11.48 19.07
C LEU A 367 -5.91 -12.63 18.85
N GLY A 368 -5.38 -13.84 18.69
CA GLY A 368 -6.16 -15.05 18.39
C GLY A 368 -6.69 -15.13 16.95
N ARG A 369 -6.42 -14.12 16.11
CA ARG A 369 -6.82 -14.09 14.69
C ARG A 369 -5.65 -14.24 13.73
N VAL A 370 -4.42 -14.15 14.24
CA VAL A 370 -3.20 -14.27 13.46
C VAL A 370 -2.68 -15.69 13.59
N ASP A 371 -2.72 -16.42 12.50
CA ASP A 371 -1.97 -17.66 12.38
C ASP A 371 -0.62 -17.35 11.73
N TRP A 372 0.42 -17.22 12.54
CA TRP A 372 1.78 -16.97 12.06
C TRP A 372 2.36 -18.18 11.30
N GLN A 373 1.72 -19.37 11.38
CA GLN A 373 2.14 -20.56 10.64
C GLN A 373 1.54 -20.62 9.24
N ALA A 374 0.39 -20.00 9.01
CA ALA A 374 -0.34 -20.09 7.74
C ALA A 374 0.35 -19.39 6.55
N GLY A 375 1.41 -18.62 6.76
CA GLY A 375 2.16 -17.95 5.69
C GLY A 375 3.27 -18.79 5.05
N ALA A 376 3.55 -19.97 5.56
CA ALA A 376 4.81 -20.67 5.27
C ALA A 376 4.66 -21.99 4.52
N LYS A 377 3.49 -22.57 4.39
CA LYS A 377 3.35 -23.85 3.68
C LYS A 377 3.00 -23.64 2.22
N VAL A 378 4.03 -23.58 1.37
CA VAL A 378 3.92 -24.08 0.00
C VAL A 378 3.67 -25.59 0.12
N VAL A 379 2.51 -26.03 -0.34
CA VAL A 379 2.18 -27.45 -0.37
C VAL A 379 3.27 -28.15 -1.18
N GLU A 380 4.07 -29.00 -0.52
CA GLU A 380 4.89 -29.99 -1.22
C GLU A 380 3.94 -30.83 -2.09
N ARG A 381 4.09 -30.72 -3.39
CA ARG A 381 3.50 -31.63 -4.38
C ARG A 381 4.53 -32.66 -4.79
#